data_f98c12f9ff96b69469bb2e1da71f0fdf
#
_entry.id   f98c12f9ff96b69469bb2e1da71f0fdf
#
_cell.length_a   1.000
_cell.length_b   1.000
_cell.length_c   1.000
_cell.angle_alpha   90.00
_cell.angle_beta   90.00
_cell.angle_gamma   90.00
#
_symmetry.space_group_name_H-M   'P 1'
#
loop_
_entity.id
_entity.type
_entity.pdbx_description
1 polymer ?
#
loop_
_entity_poly.entity_id
_entity_poly.type
_entity_poly.pdbx_seq_one_letter_code
_entity_poly.pdbx_strand_id
1 'polypeptide(L)'
;MNFETVIGLEVHVELNTNSKIFSPTSAHFGNDQNANTNVIDWSFPGVLPVLNKGVVDAGIKAALALNMDIHKKMHFDRKNYFYPDNPKAYQISQFDEPIGYNGWIEVELEDGTTKKIGIERAHLEEDAGKNTHGTDGYSYVDLNRQGVPLIEIVSEADMRSPEEAYAYLTALKEVIQYAGISDVKMEEGSMRVDANISLRPYGQEKFGTKTELKNLNSFSNVRKGLEYEVQRQAEILRSGGQIRQETRRYDEANKATILMRVKEGAADSRYFPEPDLPLFEISNEWIEEMRTELPEFPKERRARYVSDLGLSDYDASQLTANKVTSDFFEKAVALGGDAKQVSNWLQGEVAQFLNTEGKTLEQIELTPENLVEMIAIIEDGTISSKIAKKVFVHLAKNGGGAREYVEKAGMVQISDPAILIPIIHQVFADNEAAVADFKSGKRNADKAFTGFLMKATKGQANPQVALKLLAQELAKLKEN
;
A
#
# COMPACT_ATOMS: atom_id res chain seq x y z
N MET A 1 -3.90 38.49 13.55
CA MET A 1 -4.98 38.10 12.63
C MET A 1 -4.82 36.60 12.39
N ASN A 2 -5.87 35.82 12.59
CA ASN A 2 -5.86 34.37 12.34
C ASN A 2 -6.46 34.10 10.97
N PHE A 3 -5.84 33.16 10.27
CA PHE A 3 -6.24 32.79 8.92
C PHE A 3 -6.76 31.35 8.88
N GLU A 4 -7.75 31.13 8.04
CA GLU A 4 -8.22 29.80 7.64
C GLU A 4 -7.40 29.32 6.44
N THR A 5 -6.86 28.13 6.56
CA THR A 5 -6.15 27.44 5.47
C THR A 5 -7.16 26.78 4.53
N VAL A 6 -6.93 26.91 3.23
CA VAL A 6 -7.73 26.28 2.18
C VAL A 6 -6.82 25.51 1.25
N ILE A 7 -7.03 24.20 1.12
CA ILE A 7 -6.20 23.30 0.33
C ILE A 7 -7.06 22.51 -0.64
N GLY A 8 -6.59 22.41 -1.86
CA GLY A 8 -7.06 21.47 -2.88
C GLY A 8 -5.89 20.67 -3.43
N LEU A 9 -6.13 19.43 -3.83
CA LEU A 9 -5.12 18.52 -4.37
C LEU A 9 -5.51 18.03 -5.76
N GLU A 10 -4.52 17.92 -6.61
CA GLU A 10 -4.59 17.30 -7.93
C GLU A 10 -3.69 16.07 -7.92
N VAL A 11 -4.26 14.90 -8.17
CA VAL A 11 -3.55 13.64 -8.10
C VAL A 11 -3.61 12.93 -9.44
N HIS A 12 -2.45 12.68 -10.03
CA HIS A 12 -2.30 11.85 -11.24
C HIS A 12 -1.96 10.43 -10.85
N VAL A 13 -2.70 9.47 -11.37
CA VAL A 13 -2.51 8.03 -11.12
C VAL A 13 -2.34 7.32 -12.45
N GLU A 14 -1.20 6.63 -12.63
CA GLU A 14 -1.01 5.75 -13.76
C GLU A 14 -1.85 4.47 -13.59
N LEU A 15 -2.62 4.14 -14.61
CA LEU A 15 -3.45 2.94 -14.63
C LEU A 15 -2.61 1.73 -15.07
N ASN A 16 -2.87 0.58 -14.49
CA ASN A 16 -2.06 -0.64 -14.67
C ASN A 16 -2.49 -1.52 -15.85
N THR A 17 -2.97 -0.92 -16.93
CA THR A 17 -3.28 -1.64 -18.15
C THR A 17 -2.01 -2.20 -18.82
N ASN A 18 -2.15 -3.26 -19.62
CA ASN A 18 -1.02 -3.85 -20.32
C ASN A 18 -0.48 -2.97 -21.43
N SER A 19 -1.37 -2.27 -22.13
CA SER A 19 -1.03 -1.36 -23.23
C SER A 19 -1.42 0.07 -22.91
N LYS A 20 -0.86 0.99 -23.65
CA LYS A 20 -1.12 2.43 -23.54
C LYS A 20 -2.57 2.78 -23.89
N ILE A 21 -2.98 4.01 -23.52
CA ILE A 21 -4.37 4.43 -23.68
C ILE A 21 -4.82 4.49 -25.16
N PHE A 22 -3.95 4.95 -26.07
CA PHE A 22 -4.28 5.15 -27.48
C PHE A 22 -3.36 4.40 -28.44
N SER A 23 -2.47 3.56 -27.93
CA SER A 23 -1.43 2.84 -28.66
C SER A 23 -1.32 1.42 -28.13
N PRO A 24 -1.01 0.43 -28.97
CA PRO A 24 -0.85 -0.96 -28.55
C PRO A 24 0.46 -1.24 -27.81
N THR A 25 1.34 -0.26 -27.67
CA THR A 25 2.62 -0.43 -27.02
C THR A 25 2.45 -0.74 -25.51
N SER A 26 3.39 -1.50 -24.95
CA SER A 26 3.43 -1.81 -23.53
C SER A 26 3.45 -0.55 -22.64
N ALA A 27 2.63 -0.54 -21.61
CA ALA A 27 2.57 0.51 -20.60
C ALA A 27 3.43 0.18 -19.35
N HIS A 28 4.20 -0.90 -19.38
CA HIS A 28 4.99 -1.33 -18.22
C HIS A 28 6.20 -0.44 -17.96
N PHE A 29 6.45 -0.20 -16.66
CA PHE A 29 7.60 0.56 -16.18
C PHE A 29 8.88 -0.30 -16.14
N GLY A 30 10.05 0.33 -16.33
CA GLY A 30 11.35 -0.28 -16.05
C GLY A 30 12.08 -0.91 -17.23
N ASN A 31 11.59 -0.75 -18.46
CA ASN A 31 12.30 -1.18 -19.66
C ASN A 31 13.37 -0.16 -20.09
N ASP A 32 14.25 -0.59 -21.01
CA ASP A 32 15.25 0.29 -21.60
C ASP A 32 14.61 1.55 -22.24
N GLN A 33 15.35 2.64 -22.25
CA GLN A 33 14.89 3.93 -22.78
C GLN A 33 14.36 3.79 -24.22
N ASN A 34 13.20 4.36 -24.47
CA ASN A 34 12.50 4.34 -25.77
C ASN A 34 12.20 2.93 -26.35
N ALA A 35 12.25 1.88 -25.51
CA ALA A 35 11.94 0.52 -25.92
C ALA A 35 10.43 0.29 -26.09
N ASN A 36 9.60 0.93 -25.26
CA ASN A 36 8.14 0.84 -25.29
C ASN A 36 7.54 1.99 -26.12
N THR A 37 7.88 2.04 -27.39
CA THR A 37 7.43 3.11 -28.28
C THR A 37 7.08 2.56 -29.66
N ASN A 38 6.18 3.24 -30.36
CA ASN A 38 5.83 2.99 -31.76
C ASN A 38 5.55 4.31 -32.48
N VAL A 39 5.15 4.23 -33.75
CA VAL A 39 4.90 5.42 -34.56
C VAL A 39 3.82 6.35 -34.01
N ILE A 40 2.86 5.81 -33.26
CA ILE A 40 1.80 6.59 -32.58
C ILE A 40 2.41 7.38 -31.44
N ASP A 41 3.23 6.75 -30.61
CA ASP A 41 3.90 7.41 -29.48
C ASP A 41 4.89 8.50 -29.96
N TRP A 42 5.51 8.30 -31.12
CA TRP A 42 6.39 9.27 -31.77
C TRP A 42 5.64 10.38 -32.51
N SER A 43 4.32 10.25 -32.65
CA SER A 43 3.44 11.22 -33.32
C SER A 43 3.80 11.45 -34.80
N PHE A 44 4.06 10.34 -35.49
CA PHE A 44 4.32 10.42 -36.94
C PHE A 44 3.08 10.93 -37.66
N PRO A 45 3.24 11.65 -38.79
CA PRO A 45 2.11 12.13 -39.60
C PRO A 45 1.17 10.99 -40.02
N GLY A 46 -0.13 11.17 -39.79
CA GLY A 46 -1.16 10.21 -40.18
C GLY A 46 -1.48 9.15 -39.14
N VAL A 47 -0.85 9.14 -38.00
CA VAL A 47 -1.22 8.21 -36.92
C VAL A 47 -2.57 8.58 -36.30
N LEU A 48 -3.33 7.56 -35.90
CA LEU A 48 -4.65 7.72 -35.28
C LEU A 48 -4.68 7.02 -33.90
N PRO A 49 -5.29 7.66 -32.90
CA PRO A 49 -5.48 7.05 -31.58
C PRO A 49 -6.59 5.99 -31.63
N VAL A 50 -6.42 4.91 -30.86
CA VAL A 50 -7.46 3.90 -30.62
C VAL A 50 -7.60 3.69 -29.12
N LEU A 51 -8.79 3.97 -28.58
CA LEU A 51 -9.03 3.90 -27.14
C LEU A 51 -8.94 2.47 -26.58
N ASN A 52 -8.16 2.30 -25.55
CA ASN A 52 -8.05 1.07 -24.78
C ASN A 52 -9.28 0.90 -23.86
N LYS A 53 -10.09 -0.14 -24.10
CA LYS A 53 -11.27 -0.45 -23.27
C LYS A 53 -10.94 -0.63 -21.80
N GLY A 54 -9.81 -1.26 -21.49
CA GLY A 54 -9.37 -1.48 -20.10
C GLY A 54 -9.13 -0.19 -19.32
N VAL A 55 -8.77 0.90 -20.01
CA VAL A 55 -8.63 2.23 -19.39
C VAL A 55 -9.99 2.79 -18.98
N VAL A 56 -11.01 2.60 -19.80
CA VAL A 56 -12.38 3.02 -19.48
C VAL A 56 -12.94 2.16 -18.34
N ASP A 57 -12.70 0.85 -18.34
CA ASP A 57 -13.03 -0.04 -17.21
C ASP A 57 -12.44 0.49 -15.90
N ALA A 58 -11.17 0.84 -15.92
CA ALA A 58 -10.48 1.40 -14.72
C ALA A 58 -11.06 2.76 -14.32
N GLY A 59 -11.38 3.62 -15.26
CA GLY A 59 -12.04 4.91 -15.02
C GLY A 59 -13.40 4.78 -14.38
N ILE A 60 -14.22 3.83 -14.84
CA ILE A 60 -15.52 3.52 -14.22
C ILE A 60 -15.34 3.02 -12.79
N LYS A 61 -14.41 2.08 -12.55
CA LYS A 61 -14.10 1.58 -11.23
C LYS A 61 -13.66 2.70 -10.28
N ALA A 62 -12.78 3.58 -10.73
CA ALA A 62 -12.34 4.74 -9.94
C ALA A 62 -13.53 5.66 -9.60
N ALA A 63 -14.36 5.99 -10.56
CA ALA A 63 -15.53 6.83 -10.33
C ALA A 63 -16.50 6.21 -9.32
N LEU A 64 -16.78 4.91 -9.43
CA LEU A 64 -17.63 4.19 -8.48
C LEU A 64 -17.02 4.16 -7.08
N ALA A 65 -15.73 3.88 -6.97
CA ALA A 65 -15.02 3.82 -5.71
C ALA A 65 -14.94 5.17 -4.98
N LEU A 66 -14.96 6.26 -5.75
CA LEU A 66 -14.92 7.64 -5.24
C LEU A 66 -16.31 8.31 -5.17
N ASN A 67 -17.37 7.52 -5.21
CA ASN A 67 -18.75 7.99 -5.11
C ASN A 67 -19.11 9.08 -6.14
N MET A 68 -18.56 8.98 -7.34
CA MET A 68 -18.77 9.95 -8.41
C MET A 68 -19.96 9.59 -9.29
N ASP A 69 -20.56 10.61 -9.88
CA ASP A 69 -21.42 10.45 -11.04
C ASP A 69 -20.58 10.23 -12.29
N ILE A 70 -21.08 9.45 -13.25
CA ILE A 70 -20.38 9.10 -14.48
C ILE A 70 -21.06 9.76 -15.67
N HIS A 71 -20.28 10.44 -16.51
CA HIS A 71 -20.77 10.92 -17.80
C HIS A 71 -21.01 9.74 -18.75
N LYS A 72 -22.28 9.44 -19.03
CA LYS A 72 -22.66 8.34 -19.92
C LYS A 72 -22.30 8.59 -21.40
N LYS A 73 -22.11 9.85 -21.76
CA LYS A 73 -21.59 10.29 -23.04
C LYS A 73 -20.28 11.01 -22.81
N MET A 74 -19.18 10.26 -22.85
CA MET A 74 -17.85 10.73 -22.57
C MET A 74 -17.11 11.05 -23.87
N HIS A 75 -16.37 12.15 -23.91
CA HIS A 75 -15.49 12.43 -25.04
C HIS A 75 -14.10 12.88 -24.56
N PHE A 76 -13.15 12.83 -25.49
CA PHE A 76 -11.81 13.35 -25.26
C PHE A 76 -11.61 14.69 -25.95
N ASP A 77 -10.70 15.48 -25.39
CA ASP A 77 -10.32 16.80 -25.85
C ASP A 77 -8.82 16.88 -26.08
N ARG A 78 -8.39 17.80 -26.96
CA ARG A 78 -6.99 18.15 -27.11
C ARG A 78 -6.65 19.30 -26.18
N LYS A 79 -5.67 19.05 -25.29
CA LYS A 79 -5.01 20.07 -24.45
C LYS A 79 -3.74 20.50 -25.16
N ASN A 80 -3.74 21.66 -25.74
CA ASN A 80 -2.61 22.13 -26.54
C ASN A 80 -1.54 22.79 -25.68
N TYR A 81 -0.33 22.28 -25.75
CA TYR A 81 0.87 22.92 -25.19
C TYR A 81 2.11 22.36 -25.87
N PHE A 82 3.14 23.18 -25.95
CA PHE A 82 4.41 22.83 -26.60
C PHE A 82 5.47 22.54 -25.55
N TYR A 83 5.98 21.31 -25.54
CA TYR A 83 7.09 20.87 -24.67
C TYR A 83 7.80 19.66 -25.29
N PRO A 84 9.13 19.46 -25.02
CA PRO A 84 9.89 18.37 -25.66
C PRO A 84 9.34 16.97 -25.41
N ASP A 85 8.73 16.71 -24.27
CA ASP A 85 8.15 15.42 -23.90
C ASP A 85 6.72 15.20 -24.41
N ASN A 86 6.20 16.16 -25.17
CA ASN A 86 4.86 16.12 -25.75
C ASN A 86 4.97 16.19 -27.29
N PRO A 87 5.24 15.04 -27.96
CA PRO A 87 5.61 15.04 -29.39
C PRO A 87 4.50 15.56 -30.33
N LYS A 88 3.23 15.39 -29.95
CA LYS A 88 2.09 15.90 -30.74
C LYS A 88 1.87 17.41 -30.60
N ALA A 89 2.53 18.05 -29.64
CA ALA A 89 2.22 19.40 -29.17
C ALA A 89 0.82 19.56 -28.58
N TYR A 90 0.12 18.46 -28.36
CA TYR A 90 -1.11 18.37 -27.57
C TYR A 90 -1.16 17.05 -26.78
N GLN A 91 -1.89 17.06 -25.69
CA GLN A 91 -2.20 15.89 -24.89
C GLN A 91 -3.69 15.58 -25.07
N ILE A 92 -4.02 14.33 -25.30
CA ILE A 92 -5.41 13.89 -25.30
C ILE A 92 -5.85 13.72 -23.85
N SER A 93 -6.87 14.46 -23.46
CA SER A 93 -7.40 14.56 -22.10
C SER A 93 -8.93 14.68 -22.14
N GLN A 94 -9.57 15.08 -21.07
CA GLN A 94 -11.00 15.35 -21.02
C GLN A 94 -11.21 16.69 -20.31
N PHE A 95 -12.06 17.54 -20.86
CA PHE A 95 -12.33 18.86 -20.30
C PHE A 95 -13.80 19.02 -19.88
N ASP A 96 -14.74 18.98 -20.81
CA ASP A 96 -16.15 19.25 -20.52
C ASP A 96 -16.87 18.05 -19.89
N GLU A 97 -16.58 16.84 -20.35
CA GLU A 97 -17.28 15.61 -19.95
C GLU A 97 -16.29 14.56 -19.49
N PRO A 98 -15.62 14.78 -18.32
CA PRO A 98 -14.72 13.79 -17.74
C PRO A 98 -15.47 12.51 -17.36
N ILE A 99 -14.74 11.41 -17.17
CA ILE A 99 -15.33 10.13 -16.79
C ILE A 99 -16.18 10.21 -15.54
N GLY A 100 -15.76 11.01 -14.54
CA GLY A 100 -16.46 11.18 -13.28
C GLY A 100 -16.49 12.62 -12.78
N TYR A 101 -17.50 12.94 -11.99
CA TYR A 101 -17.70 14.25 -11.38
C TYR A 101 -18.51 14.14 -10.08
N ASN A 102 -18.50 15.19 -9.25
CA ASN A 102 -19.27 15.28 -8.00
C ASN A 102 -19.11 14.07 -7.06
N GLY A 103 -17.86 13.65 -6.84
CA GLY A 103 -17.57 12.59 -5.91
C GLY A 103 -17.21 13.08 -4.52
N TRP A 104 -16.88 12.15 -3.69
CA TRP A 104 -16.37 12.41 -2.34
C TRP A 104 -15.66 11.18 -1.77
N ILE A 105 -14.83 11.44 -0.79
CA ILE A 105 -14.17 10.40 0.01
C ILE A 105 -14.21 10.83 1.47
N GLU A 106 -14.43 9.87 2.37
CA GLU A 106 -14.37 10.09 3.80
C GLU A 106 -12.95 9.81 4.30
N VAL A 107 -12.39 10.76 5.03
CA VAL A 107 -11.07 10.65 5.60
C VAL A 107 -11.15 10.59 7.12
N GLU A 108 -10.24 9.86 7.75
CA GLU A 108 -10.10 9.76 9.19
C GLU A 108 -8.92 10.60 9.66
N LEU A 109 -9.15 11.44 10.66
CA LEU A 109 -8.15 12.30 11.27
C LEU A 109 -7.51 11.62 12.49
N GLU A 110 -6.37 12.14 12.96
CA GLU A 110 -5.62 11.58 14.09
C GLU A 110 -6.44 11.48 15.39
N ASP A 111 -7.40 12.38 15.59
CA ASP A 111 -8.31 12.37 16.75
C ASP A 111 -9.47 11.37 16.62
N GLY A 112 -9.51 10.58 15.53
CA GLY A 112 -10.56 9.61 15.24
C GLY A 112 -11.82 10.19 14.63
N THR A 113 -11.90 11.52 14.42
CA THR A 113 -13.02 12.15 13.71
C THR A 113 -12.92 11.88 12.21
N THR A 114 -14.06 11.91 11.52
CA THR A 114 -14.14 11.72 10.07
C THR A 114 -14.61 12.99 9.39
N LYS A 115 -14.16 13.19 8.16
CA LYS A 115 -14.56 14.31 7.31
C LYS A 115 -14.74 13.85 5.87
N LYS A 116 -15.79 14.32 5.22
CA LYS A 116 -15.97 14.14 3.78
C LYS A 116 -15.21 15.23 3.03
N ILE A 117 -14.37 14.81 2.09
CA ILE A 117 -13.69 15.70 1.14
C ILE A 117 -14.33 15.49 -0.22
N GLY A 118 -14.83 16.57 -0.82
CA GLY A 118 -15.40 16.54 -2.16
C GLY A 118 -14.33 16.27 -3.22
N ILE A 119 -14.73 15.58 -4.27
CA ILE A 119 -13.93 15.37 -5.47
C ILE A 119 -14.69 16.00 -6.64
N GLU A 120 -14.11 17.05 -7.20
CA GLU A 120 -14.74 17.81 -8.27
C GLU A 120 -14.89 16.96 -9.52
N ARG A 121 -13.79 16.29 -9.95
CA ARG A 121 -13.75 15.56 -11.18
C ARG A 121 -12.64 14.50 -11.18
N ALA A 122 -12.84 13.51 -12.02
CA ALA A 122 -11.80 12.59 -12.47
C ALA A 122 -11.84 12.51 -13.99
N HIS A 123 -10.70 12.66 -14.65
CA HIS A 123 -10.64 12.56 -16.10
C HIS A 123 -9.52 11.63 -16.57
N LEU A 124 -9.77 10.98 -17.69
CA LEU A 124 -8.82 10.11 -18.34
C LEU A 124 -7.94 10.92 -19.31
N GLU A 125 -6.66 10.60 -19.33
CA GLU A 125 -5.71 11.27 -20.22
C GLU A 125 -4.50 10.38 -20.53
N GLU A 126 -3.71 10.76 -21.50
CA GLU A 126 -2.42 10.15 -21.76
C GLU A 126 -1.31 10.85 -20.97
N ASP A 127 -0.31 10.11 -20.51
CA ASP A 127 0.89 10.72 -19.91
C ASP A 127 1.80 11.27 -21.01
N ALA A 128 2.62 12.23 -20.64
CA ALA A 128 3.72 12.74 -21.49
C ALA A 128 4.98 11.88 -21.32
N GLY A 129 5.94 12.04 -22.21
CA GLY A 129 7.25 11.43 -22.08
C GLY A 129 8.00 11.95 -20.86
N LYS A 130 9.16 11.38 -20.60
CA LYS A 130 10.07 11.83 -19.54
C LYS A 130 11.18 12.70 -20.16
N ASN A 131 11.30 13.91 -19.67
CA ASN A 131 12.33 14.85 -20.08
C ASN A 131 13.38 14.97 -18.98
N THR A 132 14.64 14.70 -19.32
CA THR A 132 15.77 14.83 -18.41
C THR A 132 16.71 15.91 -18.96
N HIS A 133 16.95 16.94 -18.16
CA HIS A 133 17.89 17.99 -18.48
C HIS A 133 19.32 17.54 -18.18
N GLY A 134 20.17 17.46 -19.20
CA GLY A 134 21.57 17.10 -19.05
C GLY A 134 22.42 18.29 -18.56
N THR A 135 23.58 17.98 -17.99
CA THR A 135 24.59 18.99 -17.61
C THR A 135 25.35 19.54 -18.82
N ASP A 136 25.18 18.92 -19.97
CA ASP A 136 25.81 19.27 -21.28
C ASP A 136 24.99 20.29 -22.09
N GLY A 137 23.86 20.78 -21.53
CA GLY A 137 23.00 21.74 -22.22
C GLY A 137 21.94 21.09 -23.14
N TYR A 138 21.87 19.76 -23.16
CA TYR A 138 20.85 19.02 -23.92
C TYR A 138 19.73 18.49 -23.01
N SER A 139 18.57 18.33 -23.60
CA SER A 139 17.44 17.61 -22.98
C SER A 139 17.33 16.24 -23.63
N TYR A 140 17.18 15.22 -22.79
CA TYR A 140 17.03 13.83 -23.20
C TYR A 140 15.59 13.39 -22.98
N VAL A 141 14.91 12.96 -24.05
CA VAL A 141 13.51 12.59 -24.01
C VAL A 141 13.36 11.08 -24.11
N ASP A 142 12.74 10.49 -23.12
CA ASP A 142 12.35 9.09 -23.10
C ASP A 142 10.83 9.00 -23.28
N LEU A 143 10.38 8.39 -24.37
CA LEU A 143 8.98 8.26 -24.73
C LEU A 143 8.33 6.95 -24.25
N ASN A 144 9.00 6.16 -23.40
CA ASN A 144 8.37 4.99 -22.80
C ASN A 144 7.08 5.33 -22.03
N ARG A 145 7.09 6.45 -21.33
CA ARG A 145 5.91 6.93 -20.58
C ARG A 145 4.86 7.60 -21.47
N GLN A 146 5.24 8.10 -22.64
CA GLN A 146 4.30 8.75 -23.55
C GLN A 146 3.13 7.82 -23.89
N GLY A 147 1.92 8.28 -23.59
CA GLY A 147 0.70 7.51 -23.84
C GLY A 147 0.35 6.50 -22.74
N VAL A 148 1.11 6.41 -21.64
CA VAL A 148 0.72 5.62 -20.48
C VAL A 148 -0.61 6.17 -19.93
N PRO A 149 -1.61 5.32 -19.64
CA PRO A 149 -2.91 5.79 -19.22
C PRO A 149 -2.85 6.46 -17.84
N LEU A 150 -3.41 7.66 -17.74
CA LEU A 150 -3.57 8.40 -16.50
C LEU A 150 -5.04 8.63 -16.18
N ILE A 151 -5.32 8.66 -14.88
CA ILE A 151 -6.50 9.32 -14.34
C ILE A 151 -6.04 10.46 -13.45
N GLU A 152 -6.56 11.67 -13.69
CA GLU A 152 -6.35 12.81 -12.82
C GLU A 152 -7.58 13.01 -11.94
N ILE A 153 -7.35 13.07 -10.63
CA ILE A 153 -8.40 13.20 -9.62
C ILE A 153 -8.19 14.55 -8.94
N VAL A 154 -9.16 15.45 -9.12
CA VAL A 154 -9.12 16.82 -8.63
C VAL A 154 -10.10 16.95 -7.46
N SER A 155 -9.57 17.26 -6.28
CA SER A 155 -10.41 17.50 -5.11
C SER A 155 -11.08 18.87 -5.17
N GLU A 156 -12.21 19.01 -4.45
CA GLU A 156 -12.69 20.32 -4.05
C GLU A 156 -11.71 20.97 -3.07
N ALA A 157 -11.78 22.28 -2.92
CA ALA A 157 -10.97 23.03 -1.95
C ALA A 157 -11.55 22.92 -0.53
N ASP A 158 -11.75 21.70 -0.07
CA ASP A 158 -12.44 21.37 1.19
C ASP A 158 -11.48 21.09 2.34
N MET A 159 -10.22 20.87 2.07
CA MET A 159 -9.23 20.59 3.11
C MET A 159 -8.80 21.87 3.80
N ARG A 160 -8.68 21.82 5.13
CA ARG A 160 -8.46 22.99 5.99
C ARG A 160 -7.16 22.91 6.80
N SER A 161 -6.40 21.84 6.62
CA SER A 161 -5.09 21.68 7.25
C SER A 161 -4.19 20.77 6.44
N PRO A 162 -2.86 20.85 6.61
CA PRO A 162 -1.91 19.88 6.05
C PRO A 162 -2.18 18.43 6.50
N GLU A 163 -2.68 18.23 7.73
CA GLU A 163 -3.12 16.93 8.25
C GLU A 163 -4.28 16.35 7.42
N GLU A 164 -5.28 17.17 7.11
CA GLU A 164 -6.41 16.74 6.27
C GLU A 164 -5.95 16.36 4.86
N ALA A 165 -4.97 17.07 4.29
CA ALA A 165 -4.37 16.70 3.00
C ALA A 165 -3.65 15.35 3.06
N TYR A 166 -2.90 15.09 4.11
CA TYR A 166 -2.26 13.80 4.34
C TYR A 166 -3.29 12.67 4.48
N ALA A 167 -4.33 12.90 5.27
CA ALA A 167 -5.43 11.94 5.46
C ALA A 167 -6.18 11.66 4.15
N TYR A 168 -6.43 12.68 3.33
CA TYR A 168 -7.03 12.54 2.02
C TYR A 168 -6.19 11.66 1.09
N LEU A 169 -4.89 11.92 1.00
CA LEU A 169 -3.99 11.14 0.15
C LEU A 169 -3.88 9.68 0.60
N THR A 170 -3.85 9.45 1.90
CA THR A 170 -3.84 8.10 2.48
C THR A 170 -5.12 7.34 2.10
N ALA A 171 -6.28 7.95 2.29
CA ALA A 171 -7.57 7.36 1.95
C ALA A 171 -7.71 7.12 0.44
N LEU A 172 -7.29 8.08 -0.38
CA LEU A 172 -7.33 7.97 -1.84
C LEU A 172 -6.45 6.83 -2.35
N LYS A 173 -5.22 6.73 -1.84
CA LYS A 173 -4.30 5.66 -2.19
C LYS A 173 -4.88 4.28 -1.85
N GLU A 174 -5.44 4.12 -0.66
CA GLU A 174 -6.08 2.87 -0.24
C GLU A 174 -7.22 2.49 -1.19
N VAL A 175 -8.11 3.42 -1.50
CA VAL A 175 -9.26 3.16 -2.38
C VAL A 175 -8.80 2.77 -3.79
N ILE A 176 -7.87 3.47 -4.36
CA ILE A 176 -7.36 3.20 -5.71
C ILE A 176 -6.62 1.85 -5.75
N GLN A 177 -5.84 1.54 -4.72
CA GLN A 177 -5.14 0.26 -4.61
C GLN A 177 -6.14 -0.91 -4.50
N TYR A 178 -7.15 -0.81 -3.66
CA TYR A 178 -8.19 -1.83 -3.50
C TYR A 178 -9.04 -2.00 -4.75
N ALA A 179 -9.31 -0.93 -5.49
CA ALA A 179 -9.98 -1.02 -6.78
C ALA A 179 -9.18 -1.81 -7.83
N GLY A 180 -7.89 -2.03 -7.59
CA GLY A 180 -7.02 -2.84 -8.45
C GLY A 180 -6.63 -2.17 -9.77
N ILE A 181 -6.72 -0.86 -9.86
CA ILE A 181 -6.50 -0.10 -11.10
C ILE A 181 -5.12 0.54 -11.21
N SER A 182 -4.35 0.57 -10.14
CA SER A 182 -2.98 1.11 -10.10
C SER A 182 -2.20 0.53 -8.93
N ASP A 183 -0.87 0.52 -9.05
CA ASP A 183 0.05 0.19 -7.94
C ASP A 183 0.33 1.37 -7.00
N VAL A 184 -0.03 2.60 -7.41
CA VAL A 184 0.04 3.84 -6.63
C VAL A 184 1.36 4.07 -5.91
N LYS A 185 2.46 3.99 -6.64
CA LYS A 185 3.83 4.19 -6.14
C LYS A 185 4.38 5.56 -6.54
N MET A 186 4.58 6.43 -5.55
CA MET A 186 5.15 7.76 -5.81
C MET A 186 6.61 7.67 -6.28
N GLU A 187 7.38 6.74 -5.75
CA GLU A 187 8.81 6.53 -6.11
C GLU A 187 9.02 6.08 -7.56
N GLU A 188 8.05 5.42 -8.16
CA GLU A 188 8.08 5.03 -9.58
C GLU A 188 7.33 6.01 -10.49
N GLY A 189 6.69 7.04 -9.89
CA GLY A 189 5.93 8.05 -10.62
C GLY A 189 4.53 7.63 -11.03
N SER A 190 4.04 6.48 -10.56
CA SER A 190 2.66 6.02 -10.85
C SER A 190 1.60 6.74 -10.02
N MET A 191 2.02 7.53 -9.04
CA MET A 191 1.18 8.48 -8.32
C MET A 191 1.95 9.78 -8.14
N ARG A 192 1.36 10.89 -8.59
CA ARG A 192 1.96 12.24 -8.53
C ARG A 192 0.95 13.21 -7.95
N VAL A 193 1.41 14.12 -7.10
CA VAL A 193 0.56 15.05 -6.36
C VAL A 193 1.02 16.48 -6.60
N ASP A 194 0.09 17.33 -6.98
CA ASP A 194 0.24 18.78 -6.93
C ASP A 194 -0.74 19.36 -5.91
N ALA A 195 -0.32 20.30 -5.11
CA ALA A 195 -1.15 20.93 -4.09
C ALA A 195 -1.38 22.40 -4.39
N ASN A 196 -2.60 22.86 -4.11
CA ASN A 196 -2.95 24.27 -4.14
C ASN A 196 -3.30 24.72 -2.72
N ILE A 197 -2.71 25.81 -2.26
CA ILE A 197 -2.94 26.33 -0.93
C ILE A 197 -3.15 27.85 -0.94
N SER A 198 -4.12 28.30 -0.18
CA SER A 198 -4.36 29.72 0.10
C SER A 198 -4.76 29.92 1.55
N LEU A 199 -4.66 31.17 2.01
CA LEU A 199 -5.14 31.60 3.31
C LEU A 199 -6.20 32.69 3.14
N ARG A 200 -7.20 32.67 4.01
CA ARG A 200 -8.20 33.73 4.10
C ARG A 200 -8.49 34.06 5.57
N PRO A 201 -8.89 35.32 5.89
CA PRO A 201 -9.39 35.63 7.23
C PRO A 201 -10.59 34.74 7.57
N TYR A 202 -10.72 34.33 8.83
CA TYR A 202 -11.92 33.60 9.28
C TYR A 202 -13.18 34.42 9.03
N GLY A 203 -14.20 33.76 8.50
CA GLY A 203 -15.48 34.37 8.15
C GLY A 203 -15.53 35.01 6.76
N GLN A 204 -14.40 35.07 6.05
CA GLN A 204 -14.39 35.53 4.66
C GLN A 204 -14.81 34.37 3.73
N GLU A 205 -15.81 34.64 2.89
CA GLU A 205 -16.34 33.63 1.96
C GLU A 205 -15.40 33.41 0.76
N LYS A 206 -14.83 34.51 0.24
CA LYS A 206 -13.91 34.44 -0.91
C LYS A 206 -12.56 33.86 -0.53
N PHE A 207 -12.08 32.94 -1.35
CA PHE A 207 -10.74 32.37 -1.18
C PHE A 207 -9.63 33.41 -1.41
N GLY A 208 -8.52 33.21 -0.73
CA GLY A 208 -7.30 33.98 -0.98
C GLY A 208 -6.61 33.57 -2.29
N THR A 209 -5.51 34.23 -2.59
CA THR A 209 -4.68 33.87 -3.74
C THR A 209 -3.93 32.58 -3.48
N LYS A 210 -4.09 31.61 -4.38
CA LYS A 210 -3.47 30.29 -4.23
C LYS A 210 -2.04 30.24 -4.73
N THR A 211 -1.24 29.46 -4.05
CA THR A 211 0.09 28.99 -4.48
C THR A 211 0.01 27.53 -4.85
N GLU A 212 0.59 27.14 -5.98
CA GLU A 212 0.72 25.76 -6.42
C GLU A 212 2.06 25.19 -5.93
N LEU A 213 2.03 24.04 -5.28
CA LEU A 213 3.22 23.30 -4.85
C LEU A 213 3.46 22.10 -5.75
N LYS A 214 4.68 21.97 -6.22
CA LYS A 214 5.17 20.85 -7.02
C LYS A 214 6.38 20.17 -6.36
N ASN A 215 6.86 19.08 -6.96
CA ASN A 215 7.99 18.30 -6.45
C ASN A 215 7.71 17.69 -5.07
N LEU A 216 6.53 17.12 -4.93
CA LEU A 216 6.05 16.48 -3.71
C LEU A 216 6.20 14.96 -3.87
N ASN A 217 7.32 14.40 -3.38
CA ASN A 217 7.73 13.02 -3.67
C ASN A 217 7.22 11.99 -2.65
N SER A 218 6.56 12.43 -1.59
CA SER A 218 5.94 11.60 -0.57
C SER A 218 4.77 12.32 0.09
N PHE A 219 3.89 11.59 0.74
CA PHE A 219 2.79 12.21 1.50
C PHE A 219 3.31 13.07 2.67
N SER A 220 4.43 12.64 3.28
CA SER A 220 5.11 13.42 4.29
C SER A 220 5.61 14.76 3.73
N ASN A 221 6.17 14.77 2.52
CA ASN A 221 6.62 16.01 1.87
C ASN A 221 5.46 16.91 1.46
N VAL A 222 4.31 16.35 1.08
CA VAL A 222 3.06 17.12 0.88
C VAL A 222 2.70 17.87 2.16
N ARG A 223 2.64 17.16 3.28
CA ARG A 223 2.32 17.74 4.59
C ARG A 223 3.31 18.82 4.98
N LYS A 224 4.60 18.54 4.90
CA LYS A 224 5.67 19.49 5.26
C LYS A 224 5.69 20.72 4.36
N GLY A 225 5.51 20.55 3.06
CA GLY A 225 5.44 21.66 2.11
C GLY A 225 4.25 22.57 2.38
N LEU A 226 3.10 21.98 2.69
CA LEU A 226 1.90 22.72 3.06
C LEU A 226 2.05 23.44 4.40
N GLU A 227 2.65 22.80 5.41
CA GLU A 227 2.95 23.42 6.71
C GLU A 227 3.87 24.64 6.53
N TYR A 228 4.90 24.53 5.70
CA TYR A 228 5.78 25.66 5.38
C TYR A 228 5.01 26.80 4.70
N GLU A 229 4.15 26.51 3.74
CA GLU A 229 3.37 27.53 3.03
C GLU A 229 2.36 28.23 3.94
N VAL A 230 1.74 27.53 4.88
CA VAL A 230 0.87 28.16 5.89
C VAL A 230 1.63 29.25 6.65
N GLN A 231 2.84 28.94 7.12
CA GLN A 231 3.68 29.89 7.86
C GLN A 231 4.14 31.05 6.97
N ARG A 232 4.67 30.75 5.79
CA ARG A 232 5.17 31.76 4.84
C ARG A 232 4.06 32.74 4.46
N GLN A 233 2.90 32.24 4.06
CA GLN A 233 1.79 33.07 3.64
C GLN A 233 1.19 33.88 4.80
N ALA A 234 1.08 33.29 5.98
CA ALA A 234 0.62 34.00 7.17
C ALA A 234 1.52 35.17 7.57
N GLU A 235 2.84 35.00 7.49
CA GLU A 235 3.81 36.07 7.77
C GLU A 235 3.67 37.22 6.77
N ILE A 236 3.57 36.91 5.48
CA ILE A 236 3.36 37.94 4.45
C ILE A 236 2.07 38.72 4.70
N LEU A 237 0.97 38.05 4.95
CA LEU A 237 -0.33 38.70 5.15
C LEU A 237 -0.38 39.53 6.46
N ARG A 238 0.25 39.05 7.54
CA ARG A 238 0.34 39.78 8.81
C ARG A 238 1.19 41.02 8.70
N SER A 239 2.20 41.02 7.84
CA SER A 239 3.03 42.23 7.57
C SER A 239 2.39 43.22 6.59
N GLY A 240 1.17 42.97 6.14
CA GLY A 240 0.47 43.84 5.17
C GLY A 240 0.85 43.57 3.70
N GLY A 241 1.60 42.52 3.44
CA GLY A 241 1.96 42.10 2.08
C GLY A 241 0.83 41.35 1.38
N GLN A 242 1.04 41.05 0.12
CA GLN A 242 0.10 40.32 -0.72
C GLN A 242 0.73 39.02 -1.23
N ILE A 243 -0.09 37.96 -1.32
CA ILE A 243 0.32 36.69 -1.92
C ILE A 243 0.15 36.81 -3.44
N ARG A 244 1.19 36.47 -4.17
CA ARG A 244 1.16 36.37 -5.63
C ARG A 244 0.74 34.96 -6.04
N GLN A 245 0.05 34.84 -7.16
CA GLN A 245 -0.21 33.54 -7.75
C GLN A 245 1.08 33.01 -8.38
N GLU A 246 1.63 31.99 -7.76
CA GLU A 246 2.92 31.44 -8.16
C GLU A 246 2.97 29.93 -8.01
N THR A 247 3.90 29.28 -8.73
CA THR A 247 4.26 27.90 -8.57
C THR A 247 5.56 27.82 -7.78
N ARG A 248 5.57 27.00 -6.74
CA ARG A 248 6.72 26.73 -5.89
C ARG A 248 7.00 25.24 -5.86
N ARG A 249 8.27 24.87 -5.69
CA ARG A 249 8.68 23.48 -5.46
C ARG A 249 9.07 23.28 -4.00
N TYR A 250 8.79 22.10 -3.47
CA TYR A 250 9.31 21.71 -2.17
C TYR A 250 10.79 21.30 -2.29
N ASP A 251 11.62 21.85 -1.43
CA ASP A 251 13.04 21.51 -1.28
C ASP A 251 13.22 20.74 0.02
N GLU A 252 13.36 19.42 -0.09
CA GLU A 252 13.46 18.54 1.06
C GLU A 252 14.74 18.79 1.88
N ALA A 253 15.85 19.11 1.22
CA ALA A 253 17.13 19.37 1.89
C ALA A 253 17.05 20.59 2.81
N ASN A 254 16.43 21.67 2.36
CA ASN A 254 16.25 22.91 3.12
C ASN A 254 14.93 22.98 3.88
N LYS A 255 14.06 21.99 3.75
CA LYS A 255 12.71 21.93 4.36
C LYS A 255 11.89 23.19 4.12
N ALA A 256 11.91 23.68 2.89
CA ALA A 256 11.31 24.94 2.48
C ALA A 256 10.73 24.83 1.07
N THR A 257 9.85 25.75 0.70
CA THR A 257 9.42 25.91 -0.69
C THR A 257 10.25 26.97 -1.38
N ILE A 258 10.52 26.77 -2.66
CA ILE A 258 11.31 27.67 -3.49
C ILE A 258 10.49 28.09 -4.71
N LEU A 259 10.51 29.40 -5.02
CA LEU A 259 9.84 29.94 -6.19
C LEU A 259 10.36 29.31 -7.48
N MET A 260 9.44 28.77 -8.29
CA MET A 260 9.74 28.31 -9.66
C MET A 260 9.37 29.37 -10.69
N ARG A 261 8.16 29.88 -10.61
CA ARG A 261 7.66 30.91 -11.52
C ARG A 261 6.47 31.67 -10.90
N VAL A 262 6.33 32.93 -11.30
CA VAL A 262 5.12 33.71 -11.05
C VAL A 262 4.16 33.48 -12.22
N LYS A 263 2.89 33.23 -11.94
CA LYS A 263 1.86 33.06 -12.98
C LYS A 263 1.37 34.45 -13.42
N GLU A 264 1.91 34.94 -14.52
CA GLU A 264 1.46 36.16 -15.20
C GLU A 264 0.44 35.78 -16.28
N GLY A 265 -0.82 35.78 -15.92
CA GLY A 265 -1.94 35.39 -16.80
C GLY A 265 -2.20 33.88 -16.83
N ALA A 266 -3.37 33.50 -17.26
CA ALA A 266 -3.73 32.09 -17.46
C ALA A 266 -3.12 31.58 -18.76
N ALA A 267 -2.30 30.53 -18.67
CA ALA A 267 -1.92 29.79 -19.87
C ALA A 267 -3.18 29.13 -20.44
N ASP A 268 -3.58 29.57 -21.64
CA ASP A 268 -4.73 28.99 -22.32
C ASP A 268 -4.28 27.74 -23.08
N SER A 269 -4.76 26.59 -22.67
CA SER A 269 -4.51 25.30 -23.35
C SER A 269 -5.40 25.09 -24.58
N ARG A 270 -6.33 26.02 -24.87
CA ARG A 270 -7.15 26.04 -26.09
C ARG A 270 -7.79 24.67 -26.37
N TYR A 271 -8.48 24.14 -25.36
CA TYR A 271 -9.16 22.85 -25.47
C TYR A 271 -10.16 22.85 -26.61
N PHE A 272 -10.18 21.76 -27.36
CA PHE A 272 -11.24 21.44 -28.32
C PHE A 272 -11.41 19.93 -28.44
N PRO A 273 -12.58 19.42 -28.86
CA PRO A 273 -12.82 17.99 -28.99
C PRO A 273 -11.80 17.31 -29.90
N GLU A 274 -11.30 16.13 -29.47
CA GLU A 274 -10.40 15.31 -30.28
C GLU A 274 -11.16 14.74 -31.49
N PRO A 275 -10.86 15.18 -32.72
CA PRO A 275 -11.64 14.78 -33.88
C PRO A 275 -11.42 13.32 -34.30
N ASP A 276 -10.33 12.71 -33.87
CA ASP A 276 -9.97 11.33 -34.22
C ASP A 276 -10.58 10.28 -33.27
N LEU A 277 -11.24 10.74 -32.21
CA LEU A 277 -11.98 9.86 -31.31
C LEU A 277 -13.46 10.23 -31.26
N PRO A 278 -14.36 9.24 -31.46
CA PRO A 278 -15.79 9.49 -31.39
C PRO A 278 -16.27 9.76 -29.97
N LEU A 279 -17.51 10.20 -29.84
CA LEU A 279 -18.20 10.20 -28.57
C LEU A 279 -18.36 8.74 -28.07
N PHE A 280 -18.00 8.48 -26.84
CA PHE A 280 -18.14 7.15 -26.23
C PHE A 280 -19.38 7.09 -25.34
N GLU A 281 -20.18 6.06 -25.51
CA GLU A 281 -21.32 5.79 -24.65
C GLU A 281 -20.95 4.73 -23.60
N ILE A 282 -21.19 5.07 -22.33
CA ILE A 282 -21.02 4.16 -21.20
C ILE A 282 -22.42 3.72 -20.75
N SER A 283 -22.76 2.46 -21.00
CA SER A 283 -24.05 1.90 -20.66
C SER A 283 -24.20 1.65 -19.16
N ASN A 284 -25.44 1.60 -18.68
CA ASN A 284 -25.72 1.20 -17.30
C ASN A 284 -25.23 -0.24 -17.01
N GLU A 285 -25.36 -1.12 -17.99
CA GLU A 285 -24.89 -2.50 -17.90
C GLU A 285 -23.38 -2.57 -17.71
N TRP A 286 -22.61 -1.75 -18.44
CA TRP A 286 -21.18 -1.66 -18.26
C TRP A 286 -20.79 -1.15 -16.86
N ILE A 287 -21.49 -0.13 -16.37
CA ILE A 287 -21.26 0.40 -15.00
C ILE A 287 -21.53 -0.69 -13.96
N GLU A 288 -22.64 -1.43 -14.09
CA GLU A 288 -22.98 -2.50 -13.15
C GLU A 288 -22.00 -3.67 -13.22
N GLU A 289 -21.52 -4.03 -14.41
CA GLU A 289 -20.45 -5.03 -14.55
C GLU A 289 -19.20 -4.61 -13.77
N MET A 290 -18.76 -3.38 -13.91
CA MET A 290 -17.60 -2.85 -13.17
C MET A 290 -17.86 -2.78 -11.65
N ARG A 291 -19.09 -2.45 -11.25
CA ARG A 291 -19.48 -2.45 -9.84
C ARG A 291 -19.33 -3.83 -9.19
N THR A 292 -19.70 -4.89 -9.91
CA THR A 292 -19.57 -6.27 -9.39
C THR A 292 -18.12 -6.72 -9.25
N GLU A 293 -17.19 -6.12 -10.00
CA GLU A 293 -15.77 -6.42 -9.90
C GLU A 293 -15.05 -5.69 -8.76
N LEU A 294 -15.69 -4.68 -8.16
CA LEU A 294 -15.09 -3.97 -7.04
C LEU A 294 -15.11 -4.83 -5.77
N PRO A 295 -13.99 -4.88 -5.02
CA PRO A 295 -13.95 -5.59 -3.74
C PRO A 295 -14.64 -4.78 -2.64
N GLU A 296 -14.79 -5.40 -1.48
CA GLU A 296 -15.06 -4.68 -0.23
C GLU A 296 -13.86 -3.79 0.11
N PHE A 297 -14.11 -2.50 0.39
CA PHE A 297 -13.07 -1.53 0.64
C PHE A 297 -12.56 -1.55 2.10
N PRO A 298 -11.40 -0.93 2.39
CA PRO A 298 -10.75 -1.03 3.70
C PRO A 298 -11.62 -0.64 4.88
N LYS A 299 -12.46 0.37 4.77
CA LYS A 299 -13.32 0.83 5.85
C LYS A 299 -14.31 -0.24 6.31
N GLU A 300 -14.99 -0.87 5.36
CA GLU A 300 -15.95 -1.94 5.61
C GLU A 300 -15.24 -3.21 6.11
N ARG A 301 -14.08 -3.53 5.56
CA ARG A 301 -13.24 -4.65 6.02
C ARG A 301 -12.81 -4.45 7.48
N ARG A 302 -12.31 -3.28 7.84
CA ARG A 302 -11.92 -2.96 9.22
C ARG A 302 -13.07 -3.13 10.18
N ALA A 303 -14.24 -2.59 9.84
CA ALA A 303 -15.43 -2.74 10.67
C ALA A 303 -15.81 -4.21 10.86
N ARG A 304 -15.79 -5.01 9.81
CA ARG A 304 -16.08 -6.44 9.83
C ARG A 304 -15.04 -7.24 10.64
N TYR A 305 -13.77 -6.92 10.52
CA TYR A 305 -12.70 -7.58 11.28
C TYR A 305 -12.85 -7.35 12.80
N VAL A 306 -13.28 -6.17 13.18
CA VAL A 306 -13.57 -5.86 14.59
C VAL A 306 -14.85 -6.52 15.07
N SER A 307 -15.97 -6.39 14.34
CA SER A 307 -17.27 -6.88 14.77
C SER A 307 -17.38 -8.40 14.69
N ASP A 308 -16.93 -9.00 13.60
CA ASP A 308 -17.18 -10.42 13.30
C ASP A 308 -16.03 -11.33 13.72
N LEU A 309 -14.79 -10.82 13.67
CA LEU A 309 -13.58 -11.57 13.96
C LEU A 309 -12.96 -11.24 15.32
N GLY A 310 -13.47 -10.23 16.01
CA GLY A 310 -13.03 -9.85 17.34
C GLY A 310 -11.63 -9.25 17.40
N LEU A 311 -11.10 -8.73 16.28
CA LEU A 311 -9.80 -8.05 16.23
C LEU A 311 -9.89 -6.66 16.87
N SER A 312 -8.75 -6.15 17.34
CA SER A 312 -8.63 -4.74 17.74
C SER A 312 -8.70 -3.82 16.52
N ASP A 313 -9.07 -2.56 16.73
CA ASP A 313 -9.03 -1.54 15.69
C ASP A 313 -7.62 -1.41 15.09
N TYR A 314 -6.59 -1.50 15.91
CA TYR A 314 -5.21 -1.47 15.47
C TYR A 314 -4.88 -2.64 14.53
N ASP A 315 -5.19 -3.87 14.92
CA ASP A 315 -4.93 -5.06 14.09
C ASP A 315 -5.69 -5.00 12.77
N ALA A 316 -6.97 -4.61 12.82
CA ALA A 316 -7.78 -4.42 11.62
C ALA A 316 -7.18 -3.37 10.67
N SER A 317 -6.69 -2.26 11.20
CA SER A 317 -6.02 -1.22 10.41
C SER A 317 -4.72 -1.71 9.78
N GLN A 318 -3.89 -2.44 10.52
CA GLN A 318 -2.63 -2.99 10.00
C GLN A 318 -2.87 -4.00 8.86
N LEU A 319 -3.82 -4.91 9.04
CA LEU A 319 -4.15 -5.93 8.03
C LEU A 319 -4.75 -5.34 6.75
N THR A 320 -5.53 -4.29 6.86
CA THR A 320 -6.23 -3.67 5.72
C THR A 320 -5.42 -2.59 5.03
N ALA A 321 -4.28 -2.18 5.57
CA ALA A 321 -3.39 -1.19 4.95
C ALA A 321 -2.86 -1.62 3.58
N ASN A 322 -2.77 -2.94 3.34
CA ASN A 322 -2.38 -3.53 2.07
C ASN A 322 -3.39 -4.61 1.65
N LYS A 323 -3.90 -4.50 0.42
CA LYS A 323 -4.92 -5.44 -0.10
C LYS A 323 -4.41 -6.88 -0.15
N VAL A 324 -3.17 -7.11 -0.56
CA VAL A 324 -2.58 -8.46 -0.64
C VAL A 324 -2.55 -9.12 0.72
N THR A 325 -2.13 -8.39 1.75
CA THR A 325 -2.12 -8.88 3.14
C THR A 325 -3.53 -9.15 3.64
N SER A 326 -4.48 -8.25 3.37
CA SER A 326 -5.88 -8.41 3.76
C SER A 326 -6.53 -9.63 3.09
N ASP A 327 -6.31 -9.82 1.79
CA ASP A 327 -6.84 -10.97 1.05
C ASP A 327 -6.22 -12.29 1.54
N PHE A 328 -4.92 -12.30 1.84
CA PHE A 328 -4.24 -13.45 2.46
C PHE A 328 -4.86 -13.80 3.82
N PHE A 329 -5.04 -12.79 4.66
CA PHE A 329 -5.68 -12.96 5.97
C PHE A 329 -7.09 -13.54 5.85
N GLU A 330 -7.93 -12.99 4.98
CA GLU A 330 -9.30 -13.48 4.77
C GLU A 330 -9.33 -14.93 4.28
N LYS A 331 -8.46 -15.28 3.35
CA LYS A 331 -8.34 -16.65 2.85
C LYS A 331 -7.90 -17.62 3.94
N ALA A 332 -6.94 -17.22 4.77
CA ALA A 332 -6.50 -18.03 5.90
C ALA A 332 -7.61 -18.26 6.92
N VAL A 333 -8.39 -17.23 7.24
CA VAL A 333 -9.55 -17.36 8.14
C VAL A 333 -10.64 -18.26 7.52
N ALA A 334 -10.92 -18.11 6.24
CA ALA A 334 -11.87 -18.96 5.51
C ALA A 334 -11.47 -20.43 5.49
N LEU A 335 -10.18 -20.74 5.55
CA LEU A 335 -9.63 -22.09 5.67
C LEU A 335 -9.67 -22.66 7.11
N GLY A 336 -10.26 -21.93 8.05
CA GLY A 336 -10.40 -22.33 9.44
C GLY A 336 -9.30 -21.83 10.36
N GLY A 337 -8.43 -20.94 9.90
CA GLY A 337 -7.42 -20.30 10.74
C GLY A 337 -8.05 -19.39 11.80
N ASP A 338 -7.50 -19.41 13.02
CA ASP A 338 -7.90 -18.47 14.06
C ASP A 338 -7.47 -17.05 13.67
N ALA A 339 -8.43 -16.13 13.64
CA ALA A 339 -8.22 -14.78 13.15
C ALA A 339 -7.09 -14.04 13.89
N LYS A 340 -7.02 -14.17 15.21
CA LYS A 340 -6.00 -13.51 16.03
C LYS A 340 -4.61 -14.11 15.80
N GLN A 341 -4.52 -15.43 15.70
CA GLN A 341 -3.26 -16.12 15.43
C GLN A 341 -2.72 -15.78 14.03
N VAL A 342 -3.57 -15.83 13.02
CA VAL A 342 -3.19 -15.43 11.65
C VAL A 342 -2.74 -13.97 11.62
N SER A 343 -3.48 -13.08 12.27
CA SER A 343 -3.12 -11.66 12.39
C SER A 343 -1.74 -11.48 13.05
N ASN A 344 -1.48 -12.17 14.15
CA ASN A 344 -0.20 -12.09 14.86
C ASN A 344 0.97 -12.56 13.98
N TRP A 345 0.80 -13.63 13.23
CA TRP A 345 1.83 -14.11 12.30
C TRP A 345 2.09 -13.13 11.17
N LEU A 346 1.05 -12.60 10.55
CA LEU A 346 1.20 -11.64 9.45
C LEU A 346 1.85 -10.34 9.89
N GLN A 347 1.51 -9.82 11.06
CA GLN A 347 2.08 -8.59 11.60
C GLN A 347 3.46 -8.78 12.24
N GLY A 348 3.78 -9.97 12.70
CA GLY A 348 5.03 -10.31 13.37
C GLY A 348 6.06 -10.94 12.45
N GLU A 349 6.16 -12.26 12.49
CA GLU A 349 7.20 -13.04 11.79
C GLU A 349 7.16 -12.84 10.26
N VAL A 350 5.98 -12.79 9.67
CA VAL A 350 5.84 -12.59 8.21
C VAL A 350 6.34 -11.20 7.83
N ALA A 351 5.90 -10.15 8.51
CA ALA A 351 6.33 -8.78 8.24
C ALA A 351 7.84 -8.61 8.41
N GLN A 352 8.41 -9.21 9.47
CA GLN A 352 9.84 -9.17 9.72
C GLN A 352 10.63 -9.88 8.60
N PHE A 353 10.18 -11.05 8.16
CA PHE A 353 10.81 -11.79 7.07
C PHE A 353 10.79 -11.01 5.76
N LEU A 354 9.65 -10.43 5.39
CA LEU A 354 9.51 -9.60 4.19
C LEU A 354 10.45 -8.40 4.23
N ASN A 355 10.53 -7.73 5.36
CA ASN A 355 11.40 -6.57 5.54
C ASN A 355 12.89 -6.96 5.44
N THR A 356 13.29 -8.05 6.08
CA THR A 356 14.69 -8.55 6.06
C THR A 356 15.11 -8.98 4.66
N GLU A 357 14.24 -9.68 3.92
CA GLU A 357 14.52 -10.18 2.57
C GLU A 357 14.29 -9.13 1.48
N GLY A 358 13.70 -7.98 1.80
CA GLY A 358 13.32 -6.95 0.84
C GLY A 358 12.29 -7.44 -0.19
N LYS A 359 11.37 -8.31 0.26
CA LYS A 359 10.34 -8.93 -0.59
C LYS A 359 8.94 -8.52 -0.17
N THR A 360 8.00 -8.68 -1.09
CA THR A 360 6.55 -8.58 -0.83
C THR A 360 5.97 -9.97 -0.53
N LEU A 361 4.77 -9.98 0.05
CA LEU A 361 4.06 -11.25 0.36
C LEU A 361 3.82 -12.11 -0.88
N GLU A 362 3.63 -11.49 -2.04
CA GLU A 362 3.45 -12.18 -3.33
C GLU A 362 4.74 -12.81 -3.87
N GLN A 363 5.90 -12.34 -3.41
CA GLN A 363 7.21 -12.81 -3.87
C GLN A 363 7.78 -13.98 -3.05
N ILE A 364 7.08 -14.40 -2.01
CA ILE A 364 7.49 -15.54 -1.18
C ILE A 364 6.56 -16.73 -1.40
N GLU A 365 7.02 -17.90 -0.99
CA GLU A 365 6.30 -19.16 -1.20
C GLU A 365 5.27 -19.49 -0.11
N LEU A 366 5.11 -18.61 0.88
CA LEU A 366 4.11 -18.76 1.94
C LEU A 366 2.71 -18.63 1.35
N THR A 367 1.85 -19.58 1.66
CA THR A 367 0.44 -19.58 1.25
C THR A 367 -0.49 -19.54 2.46
N PRO A 368 -1.74 -19.08 2.33
CA PRO A 368 -2.72 -19.18 3.41
C PRO A 368 -2.88 -20.60 3.93
N GLU A 369 -2.85 -21.58 3.03
CA GLU A 369 -2.99 -23.00 3.32
C GLU A 369 -1.87 -23.50 4.24
N ASN A 370 -0.61 -23.24 3.90
CA ASN A 370 0.51 -23.72 4.70
C ASN A 370 0.68 -22.95 6.01
N LEU A 371 0.33 -21.68 6.06
CA LEU A 371 0.30 -20.91 7.32
C LEU A 371 -0.73 -21.46 8.29
N VAL A 372 -1.96 -21.71 7.82
CA VAL A 372 -3.04 -22.30 8.64
C VAL A 372 -2.66 -23.68 9.16
N GLU A 373 -2.08 -24.53 8.30
CA GLU A 373 -1.57 -25.84 8.70
C GLU A 373 -0.49 -25.72 9.77
N MET A 374 0.47 -24.80 9.61
CA MET A 374 1.52 -24.56 10.60
C MET A 374 0.93 -24.13 11.95
N ILE A 375 -0.03 -23.20 11.96
CA ILE A 375 -0.70 -22.76 13.18
C ILE A 375 -1.41 -23.95 13.85
N ALA A 376 -2.08 -24.80 13.07
CA ALA A 376 -2.78 -25.98 13.60
C ALA A 376 -1.82 -26.97 14.28
N ILE A 377 -0.65 -27.22 13.72
CA ILE A 377 0.34 -28.12 14.33
C ILE A 377 1.07 -27.52 15.53
N ILE A 378 1.05 -26.21 15.68
CA ILE A 378 1.46 -25.55 16.93
C ILE A 378 0.41 -25.76 18.01
N GLU A 379 -0.87 -25.56 17.68
CA GLU A 379 -1.99 -25.69 18.62
C GLU A 379 -2.20 -27.12 19.10
N ASP A 380 -2.02 -28.13 18.23
CA ASP A 380 -2.14 -29.55 18.60
C ASP A 380 -0.90 -30.10 19.34
N GLY A 381 0.11 -29.26 19.55
CA GLY A 381 1.33 -29.63 20.27
C GLY A 381 2.35 -30.42 19.46
N THR A 382 2.14 -30.60 18.15
CA THR A 382 3.11 -31.31 17.28
C THR A 382 4.47 -30.61 17.23
N ILE A 383 4.49 -29.28 17.24
CA ILE A 383 5.69 -28.46 17.33
C ILE A 383 5.56 -27.38 18.40
N SER A 384 6.72 -26.94 18.93
CA SER A 384 6.77 -25.79 19.83
C SER A 384 6.77 -24.47 19.06
N SER A 385 6.43 -23.38 19.75
CA SER A 385 6.51 -22.02 19.17
C SER A 385 7.92 -21.66 18.69
N LYS A 386 8.96 -22.20 19.32
CA LYS A 386 10.35 -21.99 18.92
C LYS A 386 10.67 -22.71 17.60
N ILE A 387 10.20 -23.93 17.44
CA ILE A 387 10.35 -24.72 16.21
C ILE A 387 9.54 -24.10 15.09
N ALA A 388 8.36 -23.56 15.39
CA ALA A 388 7.49 -22.91 14.44
C ALA A 388 8.19 -21.79 13.64
N LYS A 389 9.08 -21.03 14.25
CA LYS A 389 9.87 -19.99 13.54
C LYS A 389 10.74 -20.56 12.44
N LYS A 390 11.35 -21.72 12.68
CA LYS A 390 12.18 -22.43 11.67
C LYS A 390 11.30 -23.00 10.56
N VAL A 391 10.16 -23.57 10.90
CA VAL A 391 9.18 -24.08 9.94
C VAL A 391 8.67 -22.96 9.05
N PHE A 392 8.32 -21.83 9.64
CA PHE A 392 7.89 -20.64 8.91
C PHE A 392 8.93 -20.20 7.86
N VAL A 393 10.20 -20.08 8.23
CA VAL A 393 11.27 -19.68 7.29
C VAL A 393 11.37 -20.67 6.12
N HIS A 394 11.25 -21.96 6.38
CA HIS A 394 11.23 -22.96 5.32
C HIS A 394 10.03 -22.78 4.38
N LEU A 395 8.82 -22.63 4.94
CA LEU A 395 7.61 -22.42 4.14
C LEU A 395 7.67 -21.15 3.30
N ALA A 396 8.21 -20.08 3.87
CA ALA A 396 8.36 -18.80 3.17
C ALA A 396 9.35 -18.88 1.99
N LYS A 397 10.39 -19.71 2.10
CA LYS A 397 11.42 -19.88 1.06
C LYS A 397 11.09 -20.96 0.04
N ASN A 398 10.44 -22.05 0.46
CA ASN A 398 10.30 -23.25 -0.35
C ASN A 398 8.84 -23.69 -0.57
N GLY A 399 7.88 -23.14 0.20
CA GLY A 399 6.50 -23.61 0.15
C GLY A 399 6.30 -25.02 0.71
N GLY A 400 5.25 -25.66 0.29
CA GLY A 400 4.90 -27.03 0.68
C GLY A 400 4.07 -27.14 1.95
N GLY A 401 3.80 -28.37 2.39
CA GLY A 401 3.04 -28.64 3.59
C GLY A 401 3.87 -28.53 4.86
N ALA A 402 3.34 -27.85 5.87
CA ALA A 402 4.02 -27.69 7.16
C ALA A 402 4.21 -29.03 7.88
N ARG A 403 3.16 -29.86 7.93
CA ARG A 403 3.21 -31.19 8.57
C ARG A 403 4.22 -32.11 7.89
N GLU A 404 4.19 -32.16 6.58
CA GLU A 404 5.13 -32.98 5.79
C GLU A 404 6.58 -32.58 6.06
N TYR A 405 6.86 -31.29 6.07
CA TYR A 405 8.21 -30.78 6.36
C TYR A 405 8.68 -31.14 7.77
N VAL A 406 7.80 -30.93 8.77
CA VAL A 406 8.10 -31.24 10.18
C VAL A 406 8.39 -32.72 10.39
N GLU A 407 7.63 -33.60 9.77
CA GLU A 407 7.84 -35.04 9.83
C GLU A 407 9.16 -35.46 9.18
N LYS A 408 9.44 -35.01 7.96
CA LYS A 408 10.67 -35.29 7.25
C LYS A 408 11.92 -34.75 7.93
N ALA A 409 11.83 -33.60 8.56
CA ALA A 409 12.95 -32.96 9.27
C ALA A 409 13.14 -33.48 10.70
N GLY A 410 12.23 -34.35 11.18
CA GLY A 410 12.31 -34.90 12.55
C GLY A 410 12.08 -33.82 13.62
N MET A 411 11.23 -32.84 13.34
CA MET A 411 10.93 -31.70 14.23
C MET A 411 9.67 -31.92 15.08
N VAL A 412 9.03 -33.09 14.98
CA VAL A 412 7.84 -33.41 15.76
C VAL A 412 8.18 -33.39 17.24
N GLN A 413 7.37 -32.70 18.03
CA GLN A 413 7.54 -32.59 19.47
C GLN A 413 7.13 -33.91 20.13
N ILE A 414 7.98 -34.45 21.01
CA ILE A 414 7.73 -35.67 21.74
C ILE A 414 6.95 -35.32 23.03
N SER A 415 5.70 -35.73 23.07
CA SER A 415 4.80 -35.49 24.25
C SER A 415 4.31 -36.81 24.88
N ASP A 416 4.58 -37.96 24.26
CA ASP A 416 4.11 -39.24 24.76
C ASP A 416 4.96 -39.69 25.94
N PRO A 417 4.36 -39.88 27.15
CA PRO A 417 5.07 -40.42 28.30
C PRO A 417 5.73 -41.77 28.05
N ALA A 418 5.14 -42.63 27.21
CA ALA A 418 5.68 -43.93 26.88
C ALA A 418 7.04 -43.83 26.14
N ILE A 419 7.28 -42.74 25.45
CA ILE A 419 8.53 -42.44 24.76
C ILE A 419 9.51 -41.69 25.68
N LEU A 420 9.01 -40.70 26.42
CA LEU A 420 9.83 -39.82 27.24
C LEU A 420 10.38 -40.48 28.50
N ILE A 421 9.60 -41.33 29.20
CA ILE A 421 10.04 -41.99 30.44
C ILE A 421 11.26 -42.85 30.25
N PRO A 422 11.35 -43.73 29.23
CA PRO A 422 12.59 -44.47 28.96
C PRO A 422 13.80 -43.58 28.71
N ILE A 423 13.62 -42.47 28.02
CA ILE A 423 14.68 -41.48 27.74
C ILE A 423 15.13 -40.81 29.04
N ILE A 424 14.20 -40.46 29.93
CA ILE A 424 14.47 -39.87 31.25
C ILE A 424 15.29 -40.87 32.09
N HIS A 425 14.93 -42.14 32.10
CA HIS A 425 15.68 -43.17 32.80
C HIS A 425 17.11 -43.34 32.24
N GLN A 426 17.27 -43.24 30.91
CA GLN A 426 18.59 -43.26 30.29
C GLN A 426 19.42 -42.01 30.67
N VAL A 427 18.79 -40.85 30.72
CA VAL A 427 19.43 -39.60 31.18
C VAL A 427 19.93 -39.75 32.63
N PHE A 428 19.17 -40.41 33.49
CA PHE A 428 19.62 -40.68 34.86
C PHE A 428 20.80 -41.62 34.89
N ALA A 429 20.79 -42.66 34.09
CA ALA A 429 21.88 -43.62 33.99
C ALA A 429 23.15 -42.98 33.41
N ASP A 430 23.05 -42.09 32.46
CA ASP A 430 24.17 -41.41 31.84
C ASP A 430 24.75 -40.28 32.70
N ASN A 431 24.04 -39.83 33.77
CA ASN A 431 24.44 -38.72 34.63
C ASN A 431 24.38 -39.07 36.10
N GLU A 432 25.04 -40.20 36.48
CA GLU A 432 25.03 -40.72 37.86
C GLU A 432 25.46 -39.69 38.93
N ALA A 433 26.44 -38.86 38.60
CA ALA A 433 26.90 -37.79 39.52
C ALA A 433 25.83 -36.78 39.80
N ALA A 434 25.02 -36.39 38.78
CA ALA A 434 23.92 -35.45 38.96
C ALA A 434 22.76 -36.09 39.77
N VAL A 435 22.53 -37.39 39.58
CA VAL A 435 21.57 -38.15 40.39
C VAL A 435 22.00 -38.20 41.86
N ALA A 436 23.30 -38.46 42.12
CA ALA A 436 23.84 -38.45 43.46
C ALA A 436 23.71 -37.06 44.13
N ASP A 437 24.02 -35.99 43.43
CA ASP A 437 23.83 -34.59 43.87
C ASP A 437 22.36 -34.31 44.24
N PHE A 438 21.42 -34.81 43.40
CA PHE A 438 19.99 -34.63 43.65
C PHE A 438 19.54 -35.44 44.87
N LYS A 439 19.95 -36.67 45.03
CA LYS A 439 19.65 -37.51 46.20
C LYS A 439 20.21 -36.92 47.51
N SER A 440 21.35 -36.26 47.46
CA SER A 440 21.98 -35.59 48.60
C SER A 440 21.27 -34.26 49.00
N GLY A 441 20.29 -33.81 48.24
CA GLY A 441 19.56 -32.58 48.49
C GLY A 441 20.28 -31.29 48.07
N LYS A 442 21.25 -31.38 47.18
CA LYS A 442 21.98 -30.21 46.67
C LYS A 442 21.03 -29.22 45.99
N ARG A 443 21.15 -27.97 46.33
CA ARG A 443 20.28 -26.90 45.81
C ARG A 443 20.36 -26.80 44.30
N ASN A 444 19.21 -26.76 43.64
CA ASN A 444 19.05 -26.67 42.16
C ASN A 444 19.61 -27.87 41.36
N ALA A 445 19.89 -29.01 41.96
CA ALA A 445 20.34 -30.21 41.28
C ALA A 445 19.33 -30.77 40.27
N ASP A 446 18.05 -30.51 40.52
CA ASP A 446 16.92 -30.86 39.63
C ASP A 446 16.93 -30.14 38.27
N LYS A 447 17.42 -28.92 38.25
CA LYS A 447 17.40 -28.08 37.01
C LYS A 447 18.32 -28.61 35.90
N ALA A 448 19.37 -29.31 36.25
CA ALA A 448 20.31 -29.88 35.27
C ALA A 448 19.64 -30.94 34.37
N PHE A 449 18.68 -31.69 34.91
CA PHE A 449 18.02 -32.77 34.19
C PHE A 449 17.16 -32.29 33.02
N THR A 450 16.58 -31.10 33.11
CA THR A 450 15.87 -30.49 31.97
C THR A 450 16.81 -30.31 30.79
N GLY A 451 18.01 -29.79 31.04
CA GLY A 451 19.03 -29.61 30.00
C GLY A 451 19.50 -30.95 29.39
N PHE A 452 19.70 -31.95 30.22
CA PHE A 452 20.11 -33.29 29.76
C PHE A 452 19.02 -33.96 28.92
N LEU A 453 17.77 -33.88 29.33
CA LEU A 453 16.63 -34.40 28.58
C LEU A 453 16.44 -33.68 27.24
N MET A 454 16.55 -32.38 27.23
CA MET A 454 16.45 -31.60 25.99
C MET A 454 17.61 -31.94 25.02
N LYS A 455 18.81 -32.18 25.54
CA LYS A 455 19.94 -32.64 24.74
C LYS A 455 19.74 -34.08 24.19
N ALA A 456 19.26 -35.00 25.01
CA ALA A 456 18.98 -36.39 24.62
C ALA A 456 17.88 -36.48 23.56
N THR A 457 16.89 -35.60 23.62
CA THR A 457 15.76 -35.52 22.65
C THR A 457 16.04 -34.57 21.49
N LYS A 458 17.25 -34.00 21.39
CA LYS A 458 17.63 -33.00 20.39
C LYS A 458 16.67 -31.79 20.35
N GLY A 459 16.14 -31.38 21.50
CA GLY A 459 15.20 -30.29 21.64
C GLY A 459 13.76 -30.65 21.28
N GLN A 460 13.46 -31.90 21.01
CA GLN A 460 12.12 -32.34 20.58
C GLN A 460 11.14 -32.64 21.74
N ALA A 461 11.62 -32.80 22.97
CA ALA A 461 10.73 -33.01 24.10
C ALA A 461 9.84 -31.82 24.34
N ASN A 462 8.51 -32.07 24.52
CA ASN A 462 7.56 -31.02 24.93
C ASN A 462 7.98 -30.48 26.31
N PRO A 463 8.34 -29.19 26.46
CA PRO A 463 8.87 -28.66 27.71
C PRO A 463 7.94 -28.85 28.91
N GLN A 464 6.64 -28.66 28.72
CA GLN A 464 5.65 -28.79 29.81
C GLN A 464 5.50 -30.24 30.26
N VAL A 465 5.38 -31.15 29.30
CA VAL A 465 5.29 -32.59 29.59
C VAL A 465 6.60 -33.10 30.16
N ALA A 466 7.71 -32.68 29.61
CA ALA A 466 9.05 -33.03 30.09
C ALA A 466 9.28 -32.63 31.56
N LEU A 467 8.95 -31.38 31.91
CA LEU A 467 9.09 -30.89 33.29
C LEU A 467 8.22 -31.68 34.25
N LYS A 468 6.97 -31.98 33.87
CA LYS A 468 6.06 -32.77 34.69
C LYS A 468 6.57 -34.21 34.90
N LEU A 469 6.99 -34.87 33.84
CA LEU A 469 7.51 -36.23 33.89
C LEU A 469 8.84 -36.30 34.66
N LEU A 470 9.75 -35.35 34.45
CA LEU A 470 11.00 -35.25 35.19
C LEU A 470 10.73 -35.10 36.68
N ALA A 471 9.82 -34.23 37.07
CA ALA A 471 9.46 -34.05 38.50
C ALA A 471 8.92 -35.35 39.12
N GLN A 472 8.09 -36.09 38.38
CA GLN A 472 7.55 -37.38 38.80
C GLN A 472 8.62 -38.47 38.92
N GLU A 473 9.48 -38.59 37.94
CA GLU A 473 10.56 -39.60 37.96
C GLU A 473 11.66 -39.29 38.96
N LEU A 474 11.98 -37.99 39.18
CA LEU A 474 12.93 -37.56 40.23
C LEU A 474 12.37 -37.82 41.62
N ALA A 475 11.07 -37.64 41.85
CA ALA A 475 10.42 -37.98 43.13
C ALA A 475 10.57 -39.47 43.46
N LYS A 476 10.43 -40.36 42.46
CA LYS A 476 10.62 -41.80 42.63
C LYS A 476 12.06 -42.16 43.01
N LEU A 477 13.07 -41.38 42.59
CA LEU A 477 14.46 -41.59 42.97
C LEU A 477 14.76 -41.31 44.44
N LYS A 478 13.94 -40.47 45.09
CA LYS A 478 14.05 -40.15 46.53
C LYS A 478 13.41 -41.20 47.43
N GLU A 479 12.47 -41.97 46.87
CA GLU A 479 11.73 -43.02 47.61
C GLU A 479 12.46 -44.35 47.57
N ASN A 480 13.43 -44.52 46.70
CA ASN A 480 14.33 -45.68 46.57
C ASN A 480 15.75 -45.29 46.95
#